data_3b8c5671abce4f12365223367c39d002
#
_entry.id   3b8c5671abce4f12365223367c39d002
#
_cell.length_a   1.000
_cell.length_b   1.000
_cell.length_c   1.000
_cell.angle_alpha   90.00
_cell.angle_beta   90.00
_cell.angle_gamma   90.00
#
_symmetry.space_group_name_H-M   'P 1'
#
loop_
_entity.id
_entity.type
_entity.pdbx_description
1 polymer ?
#
loop_
_entity_poly.entity_id
_entity_poly.type
_entity_poly.pdbx_seq_one_letter_code
_entity_poly.pdbx_strand_id
1 'polypeptide(L)'
;GAWMAVFADTVLGTVGGGRLELDAIAAARNHLLQLGTTPFIQRYALGPSLGQCCGGEVHLQFERITDQDRTAVLQRLQPARTPVALFGGGHVGQALVDVLGNLPFAVEWIDSRDGIFPATVPDSVHCDHSEPVQAAVAGLAPQSRVLIMSFSHAEDLDIVAACLTRQRAQGDLPYIGLIGSQTKWATFRHRLEARGFSAAELAHVTCPIGVP
;
A
#
# COMPACT_ATOMS: atom_id res chain seq x y z
N GLY A 1 -2.86 -5.11 -13.32
CA GLY A 1 -2.75 -4.47 -14.64
C GLY A 1 -3.69 -3.27 -14.74
N ALA A 2 -3.53 -2.45 -15.78
CA ALA A 2 -4.46 -1.35 -16.04
C ALA A 2 -5.81 -1.91 -16.49
N TRP A 3 -6.90 -1.24 -16.11
CA TRP A 3 -8.25 -1.62 -16.49
C TRP A 3 -9.13 -0.39 -16.75
N MET A 4 -10.16 -0.60 -17.52
CA MET A 4 -11.17 0.41 -17.85
C MET A 4 -12.54 -0.27 -17.93
N ALA A 5 -13.54 0.29 -17.28
CA ALA A 5 -14.92 -0.12 -17.42
C ALA A 5 -15.66 0.82 -18.39
N VAL A 6 -16.24 0.25 -19.43
CA VAL A 6 -16.94 0.99 -20.50
C VAL A 6 -18.43 0.74 -20.39
N PHE A 7 -19.19 1.80 -20.22
CA PHE A 7 -20.65 1.81 -20.24
C PHE A 7 -21.16 2.45 -21.53
N ALA A 8 -22.46 2.49 -21.72
CA ALA A 8 -23.06 3.07 -22.90
C ALA A 8 -22.65 4.54 -23.11
N ASP A 9 -22.63 5.31 -22.02
CA ASP A 9 -22.44 6.76 -22.00
C ASP A 9 -21.23 7.22 -21.17
N THR A 10 -20.72 6.38 -20.29
CA THR A 10 -19.61 6.71 -19.37
C THR A 10 -18.46 5.72 -19.48
N VAL A 11 -17.30 6.11 -18.95
CA VAL A 11 -16.09 5.29 -18.83
C VAL A 11 -15.47 5.54 -17.46
N LEU A 12 -15.00 4.47 -16.79
CA LEU A 12 -14.27 4.51 -15.54
C LEU A 12 -12.91 3.85 -15.71
N GLY A 13 -11.85 4.46 -15.15
CA GLY A 13 -10.49 3.97 -15.28
C GLY A 13 -9.85 4.31 -16.62
N THR A 14 -8.70 3.74 -16.91
CA THR A 14 -7.94 3.99 -18.15
C THR A 14 -7.00 2.82 -18.46
N VAL A 15 -6.75 2.60 -19.74
CA VAL A 15 -5.75 1.64 -20.25
C VAL A 15 -4.54 2.33 -20.86
N GLY A 16 -4.35 3.62 -20.60
CA GLY A 16 -3.18 4.40 -21.02
C GLY A 16 -3.50 5.64 -21.86
N GLY A 17 -4.77 5.91 -22.14
CA GLY A 17 -5.20 7.11 -22.89
C GLY A 17 -4.92 7.09 -24.38
N GLY A 18 -5.13 8.24 -25.01
CA GLY A 18 -4.85 8.45 -26.43
C GLY A 18 -5.73 7.64 -27.39
N ARG A 19 -5.22 7.43 -28.60
CA ARG A 19 -5.92 6.73 -29.66
C ARG A 19 -6.27 5.28 -29.32
N LEU A 20 -5.35 4.59 -28.63
CA LEU A 20 -5.57 3.23 -28.15
C LEU A 20 -6.87 3.12 -27.31
N GLU A 21 -7.02 4.03 -26.36
CA GLU A 21 -8.18 4.04 -25.47
C GLU A 21 -9.48 4.37 -26.22
N LEU A 22 -9.46 5.33 -27.15
CA LEU A 22 -10.62 5.63 -27.97
C LEU A 22 -11.08 4.44 -28.80
N ASP A 23 -10.14 3.73 -29.43
CA ASP A 23 -10.44 2.56 -30.24
C ASP A 23 -10.94 1.38 -29.37
N ALA A 24 -10.38 1.23 -28.17
CA ALA A 24 -10.84 0.25 -27.18
C ALA A 24 -12.28 0.55 -26.69
N ILE A 25 -12.59 1.80 -26.40
CA ILE A 25 -13.95 2.24 -26.02
C ILE A 25 -14.96 1.92 -27.14
N ALA A 26 -14.60 2.25 -28.38
CA ALA A 26 -15.46 1.97 -29.54
C ALA A 26 -15.70 0.46 -29.71
N ALA A 27 -14.64 -0.36 -29.59
CA ALA A 27 -14.74 -1.82 -29.64
C ALA A 27 -15.64 -2.39 -28.52
N ALA A 28 -15.47 -1.92 -27.30
CA ALA A 28 -16.27 -2.33 -26.15
C ALA A 28 -17.76 -1.97 -26.34
N ARG A 29 -18.07 -0.76 -26.77
CA ARG A 29 -19.46 -0.33 -27.04
C ARG A 29 -20.12 -1.14 -28.17
N ASN A 30 -19.40 -1.41 -29.25
CA ASN A 30 -19.88 -2.27 -30.30
C ASN A 30 -20.19 -3.69 -29.80
N HIS A 31 -19.34 -4.24 -28.92
CA HIS A 31 -19.58 -5.56 -28.34
C HIS A 31 -20.80 -5.57 -27.40
N LEU A 32 -21.05 -4.50 -26.65
CA LEU A 32 -22.24 -4.34 -25.82
C LEU A 32 -23.51 -4.35 -26.66
N LEU A 33 -23.51 -3.67 -27.81
CA LEU A 33 -24.65 -3.61 -28.73
C LEU A 33 -24.97 -4.98 -29.37
N GLN A 34 -23.95 -5.79 -29.64
CA GLN A 34 -24.12 -7.11 -30.28
C GLN A 34 -24.56 -8.20 -29.28
N LEU A 35 -24.85 -7.85 -28.03
CA LEU A 35 -25.20 -8.79 -26.95
C LEU A 35 -24.19 -9.94 -26.78
N GLY A 36 -22.98 -9.74 -27.24
CA GLY A 36 -21.89 -10.70 -27.07
C GLY A 36 -21.59 -10.94 -25.60
N THR A 37 -21.53 -12.20 -25.18
CA THR A 37 -21.21 -12.59 -23.80
C THR A 37 -19.83 -13.22 -23.67
N THR A 38 -19.24 -13.64 -24.78
CA THR A 38 -17.93 -14.33 -24.78
C THR A 38 -16.80 -13.32 -24.66
N PRO A 39 -15.89 -13.49 -23.70
CA PRO A 39 -14.67 -12.67 -23.62
C PRO A 39 -13.84 -12.81 -24.89
N PHE A 40 -13.21 -11.72 -25.32
CA PHE A 40 -12.29 -11.73 -26.45
C PHE A 40 -11.05 -10.90 -26.19
N ILE A 41 -9.97 -11.19 -26.92
CA ILE A 41 -8.72 -10.44 -26.86
C ILE A 41 -8.54 -9.71 -28.18
N GLN A 42 -8.25 -8.41 -28.11
CA GLN A 42 -7.91 -7.61 -29.28
C GLN A 42 -6.48 -7.07 -29.15
N ARG A 43 -5.72 -7.25 -30.23
CA ARG A 43 -4.36 -6.76 -30.35
C ARG A 43 -4.35 -5.36 -30.94
N TYR A 44 -3.54 -4.48 -30.35
CA TYR A 44 -3.29 -3.12 -30.82
C TYR A 44 -1.78 -2.95 -31.03
N ALA A 45 -1.36 -2.63 -32.26
CA ALA A 45 0.04 -2.29 -32.54
C ALA A 45 0.29 -0.82 -32.16
N LEU A 46 1.21 -0.60 -31.21
CA LEU A 46 1.62 0.73 -30.80
C LEU A 46 2.62 1.27 -31.84
N GLY A 47 2.23 2.27 -32.60
CA GLY A 47 3.10 2.81 -33.65
C GLY A 47 2.49 4.00 -34.36
N PRO A 48 3.03 4.38 -35.54
CA PRO A 48 2.56 5.54 -36.29
C PRO A 48 1.07 5.51 -36.65
N SER A 49 0.47 4.32 -36.81
CA SER A 49 -0.96 4.14 -37.06
C SER A 49 -1.85 4.63 -35.91
N LEU A 50 -1.34 4.62 -34.67
CA LEU A 50 -2.01 5.18 -33.50
C LEU A 50 -1.48 6.55 -33.10
N GLY A 51 -0.63 7.18 -33.93
CA GLY A 51 -0.02 8.48 -33.64
C GLY A 51 0.97 8.44 -32.46
N GLN A 52 1.53 7.26 -32.15
CA GLN A 52 2.47 7.07 -31.04
C GLN A 52 3.90 6.82 -31.57
N CYS A 53 4.87 7.39 -30.88
CA CYS A 53 6.28 7.15 -31.13
C CYS A 53 6.83 5.88 -30.46
N CYS A 54 6.03 5.23 -29.58
CA CYS A 54 6.37 4.01 -28.88
C CYS A 54 6.17 2.82 -29.83
N GLY A 55 7.16 1.94 -29.93
CA GLY A 55 7.00 0.65 -30.62
C GLY A 55 6.43 -0.41 -29.68
N GLY A 56 5.93 -1.50 -30.26
CA GLY A 56 5.41 -2.65 -29.50
C GLY A 56 3.93 -2.94 -29.77
N GLU A 57 3.36 -3.80 -28.96
CA GLU A 57 1.95 -4.16 -29.07
C GLU A 57 1.30 -4.31 -27.69
N VAL A 58 0.01 -4.06 -27.61
CA VAL A 58 -0.83 -4.25 -26.43
C VAL A 58 -1.96 -5.20 -26.78
N HIS A 59 -2.22 -6.15 -25.89
CA HIS A 59 -3.36 -7.03 -25.95
C HIS A 59 -4.35 -6.62 -24.87
N LEU A 60 -5.55 -6.19 -25.28
CA LEU A 60 -6.64 -5.87 -24.38
C LEU A 60 -7.64 -7.03 -24.35
N GLN A 61 -7.92 -7.53 -23.15
CA GLN A 61 -8.97 -8.49 -22.92
C GLN A 61 -10.26 -7.74 -22.61
N PHE A 62 -11.33 -8.08 -23.35
CA PHE A 62 -12.66 -7.54 -23.17
C PHE A 62 -13.55 -8.62 -22.56
N GLU A 63 -14.29 -8.27 -21.55
CA GLU A 63 -15.29 -9.14 -20.94
C GLU A 63 -16.55 -8.33 -20.60
N ARG A 64 -17.69 -8.94 -20.78
CA ARG A 64 -18.97 -8.37 -20.36
C ARG A 64 -19.22 -8.70 -18.91
N ILE A 65 -19.52 -7.69 -18.12
CA ILE A 65 -19.80 -7.79 -16.69
C ILE A 65 -21.28 -7.54 -16.47
N THR A 66 -21.91 -8.40 -15.68
CA THR A 66 -23.30 -8.29 -15.24
C THR A 66 -23.34 -8.01 -13.73
N ASP A 67 -24.51 -7.72 -13.19
CA ASP A 67 -24.69 -7.53 -11.75
C ASP A 67 -24.26 -8.77 -10.92
N GLN A 68 -24.36 -9.97 -11.51
CA GLN A 68 -23.94 -11.21 -10.86
C GLN A 68 -22.43 -11.30 -10.68
N ASP A 69 -21.66 -10.65 -11.55
CA ASP A 69 -20.19 -10.67 -11.55
C ASP A 69 -19.60 -9.60 -10.62
N ARG A 70 -20.42 -8.68 -10.10
CA ARG A 70 -19.99 -7.48 -9.38
C ARG A 70 -18.98 -7.77 -8.29
N THR A 71 -19.28 -8.71 -7.41
CA THR A 71 -18.42 -9.01 -6.26
C THR A 71 -17.06 -9.57 -6.71
N ALA A 72 -17.06 -10.52 -7.64
CA ALA A 72 -15.84 -11.12 -8.17
C ALA A 72 -14.96 -10.10 -8.92
N VAL A 73 -15.60 -9.21 -9.69
CA VAL A 73 -14.91 -8.15 -10.43
C VAL A 73 -14.29 -7.13 -9.47
N LEU A 74 -15.05 -6.66 -8.47
CA LEU A 74 -14.52 -5.72 -7.48
C LEU A 74 -13.31 -6.31 -6.74
N GLN A 75 -13.37 -7.58 -6.32
CA GLN A 75 -12.24 -8.27 -5.70
C GLN A 75 -11.02 -8.35 -6.64
N ARG A 76 -11.24 -8.69 -7.92
CA ARG A 76 -10.16 -8.81 -8.91
C ARG A 76 -9.54 -7.46 -9.27
N LEU A 77 -10.33 -6.38 -9.28
CA LEU A 77 -9.88 -5.03 -9.62
C LEU A 77 -9.34 -4.25 -8.42
N GLN A 78 -9.53 -4.75 -7.21
CA GLN A 78 -8.88 -4.13 -6.05
C GLN A 78 -7.37 -4.14 -6.21
N PRO A 79 -6.71 -2.97 -6.12
CA PRO A 79 -5.26 -2.94 -6.13
C PRO A 79 -4.72 -3.75 -4.94
N ALA A 80 -3.74 -4.61 -5.19
CA ALA A 80 -2.99 -5.23 -4.10
C ALA A 80 -2.31 -4.11 -3.31
N ARG A 81 -2.79 -3.86 -2.10
CA ARG A 81 -2.22 -2.85 -1.22
C ARG A 81 -1.11 -3.46 -0.39
N THR A 82 0.03 -2.77 -0.33
CA THR A 82 1.13 -3.16 0.55
C THR A 82 0.82 -2.76 1.98
N PRO A 83 0.88 -3.67 2.98
CA PRO A 83 0.62 -3.32 4.36
C PRO A 83 1.76 -2.46 4.94
N VAL A 84 1.37 -1.40 5.64
CA VAL A 84 2.24 -0.48 6.37
C VAL A 84 1.68 -0.29 7.77
N ALA A 85 2.52 -0.48 8.79
CA ALA A 85 2.19 -0.12 10.16
C ALA A 85 2.92 1.16 10.53
N LEU A 86 2.17 2.20 10.87
CA LEU A 86 2.70 3.51 11.22
C LEU A 86 2.40 3.78 12.70
N PHE A 87 3.43 3.75 13.52
CA PHE A 87 3.35 4.09 14.94
C PHE A 87 3.66 5.57 15.16
N GLY A 88 2.64 6.33 15.55
CA GLY A 88 2.73 7.75 15.89
C GLY A 88 1.76 8.64 15.12
N GLY A 89 0.85 9.28 15.85
CA GLY A 89 -0.16 10.22 15.34
C GLY A 89 0.27 11.69 15.31
N GLY A 90 1.57 11.98 15.51
CA GLY A 90 2.10 13.35 15.45
C GLY A 90 2.15 13.92 14.03
N HIS A 91 2.67 15.14 13.88
CA HIS A 91 2.70 15.86 12.59
C HIS A 91 3.33 15.06 11.45
N VAL A 92 4.44 14.34 11.71
CA VAL A 92 5.10 13.52 10.69
C VAL A 92 4.24 12.34 10.30
N GLY A 93 3.63 11.66 11.27
CA GLY A 93 2.70 10.55 11.02
C GLY A 93 1.51 11.00 10.18
N GLN A 94 0.91 12.13 10.51
CA GLN A 94 -0.22 12.71 9.77
C GLN A 94 0.17 13.03 8.31
N ALA A 95 1.32 13.69 8.09
CA ALA A 95 1.80 14.01 6.75
C ALA A 95 2.08 12.73 5.93
N LEU A 96 2.57 11.67 6.56
CA LEU A 96 2.77 10.37 5.90
C LEU A 96 1.44 9.71 5.53
N VAL A 97 0.44 9.77 6.40
CA VAL A 97 -0.91 9.24 6.12
C VAL A 97 -1.53 9.94 4.92
N ASP A 98 -1.41 11.26 4.83
CA ASP A 98 -1.91 12.06 3.68
C ASP A 98 -1.27 11.62 2.36
N VAL A 99 0.01 11.25 2.36
CA VAL A 99 0.71 10.74 1.17
C VAL A 99 0.35 9.28 0.89
N LEU A 100 0.47 8.41 1.90
CA LEU A 100 0.27 6.96 1.76
C LEU A 100 -1.18 6.61 1.42
N GLY A 101 -2.14 7.39 1.91
CA GLY A 101 -3.56 7.20 1.65
C GLY A 101 -3.94 7.30 0.16
N ASN A 102 -3.13 8.00 -0.63
CA ASN A 102 -3.31 8.14 -2.09
C ASN A 102 -2.48 7.14 -2.90
N LEU A 103 -1.75 6.26 -2.25
CA LEU A 103 -0.88 5.25 -2.85
C LEU A 103 -1.42 3.83 -2.57
N PRO A 104 -0.93 2.79 -3.25
CA PRO A 104 -1.42 1.42 -3.06
C PRO A 104 -0.91 0.80 -1.75
N PHE A 105 -1.14 1.46 -0.63
CA PHE A 105 -0.85 0.97 0.71
C PHE A 105 -2.13 0.75 1.52
N ALA A 106 -2.09 -0.24 2.42
CA ALA A 106 -3.04 -0.42 3.51
C ALA A 106 -2.32 -0.01 4.80
N VAL A 107 -2.73 1.10 5.39
CA VAL A 107 -2.04 1.69 6.53
C VAL A 107 -2.79 1.37 7.81
N GLU A 108 -2.11 0.69 8.73
CA GLU A 108 -2.50 0.57 10.13
C GLU A 108 -1.81 1.71 10.89
N TRP A 109 -2.57 2.72 11.30
CA TRP A 109 -2.06 3.92 11.97
C TRP A 109 -2.31 3.82 13.47
N ILE A 110 -1.25 3.67 14.24
CA ILE A 110 -1.28 3.24 15.64
C ILE A 110 -0.71 4.34 16.54
N ASP A 111 -1.40 4.65 17.64
CA ASP A 111 -0.90 5.56 18.68
C ASP A 111 -1.49 5.16 20.04
N SER A 112 -0.77 5.51 21.11
CA SER A 112 -1.21 5.26 22.50
C SER A 112 -2.10 6.38 23.07
N ARG A 113 -2.16 7.53 22.41
CA ARG A 113 -2.88 8.71 22.90
C ARG A 113 -4.31 8.74 22.39
N ASP A 114 -5.23 8.94 23.30
CA ASP A 114 -6.64 9.17 22.97
C ASP A 114 -6.85 10.43 22.12
N GLY A 115 -7.76 10.35 21.16
CA GLY A 115 -8.18 11.51 20.37
C GLY A 115 -7.11 12.11 19.45
N ILE A 116 -5.99 11.40 19.20
CA ILE A 116 -4.92 11.91 18.36
C ILE A 116 -5.26 11.87 16.86
N PHE A 117 -6.12 10.93 16.48
CA PHE A 117 -6.47 10.73 15.08
C PHE A 117 -7.52 11.75 14.61
N PRO A 118 -7.44 12.22 13.36
CA PRO A 118 -8.47 13.08 12.78
C PRO A 118 -9.80 12.33 12.63
N ALA A 119 -10.91 13.09 12.58
CA ALA A 119 -12.26 12.53 12.45
C ALA A 119 -12.49 11.78 11.12
N THR A 120 -11.71 12.10 10.10
CA THR A 120 -11.78 11.46 8.78
C THR A 120 -10.39 11.10 8.28
N VAL A 121 -10.27 9.87 7.80
CA VAL A 121 -9.05 9.34 7.18
C VAL A 121 -9.40 8.68 5.83
N PRO A 122 -8.43 8.54 4.91
CA PRO A 122 -8.65 7.77 3.68
C PRO A 122 -9.11 6.34 3.96
N ASP A 123 -9.92 5.74 3.07
CA ASP A 123 -10.42 4.35 3.19
C ASP A 123 -9.31 3.30 3.29
N SER A 124 -8.10 3.64 2.90
CA SER A 124 -6.92 2.77 2.98
C SER A 124 -6.21 2.82 4.33
N VAL A 125 -6.69 3.64 5.27
CA VAL A 125 -6.09 3.88 6.58
C VAL A 125 -7.04 3.41 7.66
N HIS A 126 -6.56 2.54 8.52
CA HIS A 126 -7.24 2.12 9.74
C HIS A 126 -6.51 2.72 10.94
N CYS A 127 -7.26 3.36 11.84
CA CYS A 127 -6.71 3.94 13.06
C CYS A 127 -6.89 2.97 14.23
N ASP A 128 -5.80 2.67 14.94
CA ASP A 128 -5.79 1.80 16.11
C ASP A 128 -5.24 2.56 17.32
N HIS A 129 -6.08 2.72 18.35
CA HIS A 129 -5.65 3.20 19.67
C HIS A 129 -5.24 1.99 20.51
N SER A 130 -3.96 1.86 20.80
CA SER A 130 -3.40 0.71 21.51
C SER A 130 -2.54 1.15 22.69
N GLU A 131 -2.91 0.69 23.88
CA GLU A 131 -2.15 0.90 25.12
C GLU A 131 -2.00 -0.44 25.88
N PRO A 132 -0.76 -0.93 26.05
CA PRO A 132 0.48 -0.34 25.57
C PRO A 132 0.66 -0.47 24.04
N VAL A 133 1.23 0.56 23.42
CA VAL A 133 1.27 0.70 21.96
C VAL A 133 2.01 -0.45 21.24
N GLN A 134 3.04 -1.02 21.86
CA GLN A 134 3.79 -2.16 21.31
C GLN A 134 2.97 -3.44 21.22
N ALA A 135 1.84 -3.54 21.95
CA ALA A 135 0.96 -4.70 21.86
C ALA A 135 0.32 -4.88 20.46
N ALA A 136 0.11 -3.77 19.74
CA ALA A 136 -0.40 -3.79 18.38
C ALA A 136 0.50 -4.57 17.40
N VAL A 137 1.81 -4.68 17.69
CA VAL A 137 2.76 -5.42 16.81
C VAL A 137 2.32 -6.86 16.58
N ALA A 138 1.70 -7.51 17.57
CA ALA A 138 1.25 -8.89 17.44
C ALA A 138 0.13 -9.08 16.38
N GLY A 139 -0.72 -8.06 16.20
CA GLY A 139 -1.86 -8.07 15.28
C GLY A 139 -1.56 -7.58 13.85
N LEU A 140 -0.37 -7.07 13.57
CA LEU A 140 -0.03 -6.55 12.25
C LEU A 140 -0.18 -7.60 11.16
N ALA A 141 -0.63 -7.18 9.97
CA ALA A 141 -0.67 -8.04 8.80
C ALA A 141 0.74 -8.55 8.46
N PRO A 142 0.89 -9.82 8.02
CA PRO A 142 2.17 -10.31 7.50
C PRO A 142 2.69 -9.42 6.36
N GLN A 143 4.00 -9.32 6.24
CA GLN A 143 4.68 -8.46 5.24
C GLN A 143 4.46 -6.95 5.47
N SER A 144 4.04 -6.54 6.67
CA SER A 144 3.96 -5.12 7.04
C SER A 144 5.33 -4.46 7.07
N ARG A 145 5.41 -3.27 6.48
CA ARG A 145 6.53 -2.35 6.66
C ARG A 145 6.25 -1.45 7.83
N VAL A 146 7.09 -1.51 8.83
CA VAL A 146 6.86 -0.81 10.10
C VAL A 146 7.61 0.50 10.12
N LEU A 147 6.90 1.60 10.39
CA LEU A 147 7.44 2.95 10.54
C LEU A 147 7.18 3.41 11.98
N ILE A 148 8.24 3.71 12.72
CA ILE A 148 8.17 4.01 14.15
C ILE A 148 8.57 5.46 14.39
N MET A 149 7.61 6.24 14.89
CA MET A 149 7.74 7.66 15.23
C MET A 149 6.74 8.02 16.34
N SER A 150 6.70 7.18 17.39
CA SER A 150 5.72 7.29 18.46
C SER A 150 5.94 8.54 19.32
N PHE A 151 5.06 8.71 20.29
CA PHE A 151 5.06 9.89 21.17
C PHE A 151 6.33 10.00 22.04
N SER A 152 6.94 8.87 22.40
CA SER A 152 8.08 8.87 23.32
C SER A 152 9.20 7.90 22.92
N HIS A 153 10.42 8.20 23.36
CA HIS A 153 11.56 7.29 23.17
C HIS A 153 11.37 5.93 23.87
N ALA A 154 10.60 5.88 24.95
CA ALA A 154 10.32 4.62 25.65
C ALA A 154 9.44 3.72 24.77
N GLU A 155 8.35 4.28 24.24
CA GLU A 155 7.47 3.56 23.31
C GLU A 155 8.23 3.12 22.06
N ASP A 156 9.00 4.01 21.44
CA ASP A 156 9.81 3.67 20.26
C ASP A 156 10.71 2.44 20.54
N LEU A 157 11.37 2.40 21.70
CA LEU A 157 12.24 1.29 22.08
C LEU A 157 11.45 -0.01 22.26
N ASP A 158 10.28 0.05 22.88
CA ASP A 158 9.45 -1.13 23.14
C ASP A 158 8.77 -1.63 21.87
N ILE A 159 8.36 -0.74 20.95
CA ILE A 159 7.87 -1.11 19.62
C ILE A 159 8.97 -1.81 18.81
N VAL A 160 10.19 -1.26 18.79
CA VAL A 160 11.33 -1.90 18.10
C VAL A 160 11.60 -3.29 18.68
N ALA A 161 11.61 -3.44 20.02
CA ALA A 161 11.81 -4.73 20.68
C ALA A 161 10.71 -5.75 20.31
N ALA A 162 9.45 -5.32 20.28
CA ALA A 162 8.32 -6.16 19.88
C ALA A 162 8.44 -6.58 18.39
N CYS A 163 8.79 -5.66 17.49
CA CYS A 163 9.02 -5.95 16.08
C CYS A 163 10.15 -6.95 15.87
N LEU A 164 11.28 -6.79 16.56
CA LEU A 164 12.40 -7.71 16.48
C LEU A 164 12.06 -9.09 17.03
N THR A 165 11.28 -9.16 18.12
CA THR A 165 10.77 -10.43 18.67
C THR A 165 9.88 -11.15 17.66
N ARG A 166 8.95 -10.45 17.01
CA ARG A 166 8.12 -11.00 15.94
C ARG A 166 8.95 -11.42 14.73
N GLN A 167 9.92 -10.59 14.31
CA GLN A 167 10.79 -10.91 13.19
C GLN A 167 11.62 -12.17 13.46
N ARG A 168 12.13 -12.34 14.69
CA ARG A 168 12.82 -13.57 15.12
C ARG A 168 11.92 -14.81 15.02
N ALA A 169 10.65 -14.66 15.40
CA ALA A 169 9.72 -15.78 15.44
C ALA A 169 9.10 -16.13 14.08
N GLN A 170 8.80 -15.13 13.25
CA GLN A 170 7.98 -15.30 12.04
C GLN A 170 8.69 -14.89 10.75
N GLY A 171 9.70 -14.01 10.81
CA GLY A 171 10.43 -13.55 9.63
C GLY A 171 9.58 -12.74 8.64
N ASP A 172 8.49 -12.11 9.09
CA ASP A 172 7.43 -11.57 8.25
C ASP A 172 7.33 -10.04 8.22
N LEU A 173 8.28 -9.33 8.83
CA LEU A 173 8.39 -7.87 8.79
C LEU A 173 9.56 -7.46 7.89
N PRO A 174 9.35 -7.22 6.59
CA PRO A 174 10.44 -6.97 5.63
C PRO A 174 11.19 -5.65 5.87
N TYR A 175 10.60 -4.73 6.64
CA TYR A 175 11.22 -3.44 6.95
C TYR A 175 10.76 -2.93 8.32
N ILE A 176 11.73 -2.51 9.13
CA ILE A 176 11.49 -1.83 10.40
C ILE A 176 12.29 -0.54 10.39
N GLY A 177 11.61 0.60 10.34
CA GLY A 177 12.21 1.92 10.28
C GLY A 177 11.90 2.75 11.53
N LEU A 178 12.91 3.37 12.11
CA LEU A 178 12.79 4.21 13.30
C LEU A 178 13.22 5.64 13.00
N ILE A 179 12.35 6.61 13.29
CA ILE A 179 12.74 8.03 13.25
C ILE A 179 13.73 8.36 14.35
N GLY A 180 14.75 9.13 14.04
CA GLY A 180 15.72 9.53 15.05
C GLY A 180 17.03 10.01 14.45
N SER A 181 18.06 10.00 15.31
CA SER A 181 19.44 10.33 14.95
C SER A 181 20.35 9.13 15.15
N GLN A 182 21.56 9.21 14.64
CA GLN A 182 22.61 8.22 14.92
C GLN A 182 22.85 8.05 16.42
N THR A 183 22.80 9.16 17.19
CA THR A 183 22.95 9.13 18.65
C THR A 183 21.81 8.37 19.33
N LYS A 184 20.55 8.61 18.91
CA LYS A 184 19.39 7.85 19.42
C LYS A 184 19.56 6.36 19.11
N TRP A 185 19.95 6.02 17.89
CA TRP A 185 20.15 4.64 17.50
C TRP A 185 21.28 3.95 18.27
N ALA A 186 22.40 4.60 18.48
CA ALA A 186 23.49 4.06 19.31
C ALA A 186 23.01 3.71 20.73
N THR A 187 22.22 4.61 21.35
CA THR A 187 21.62 4.36 22.66
C THR A 187 20.63 3.20 22.64
N PHE A 188 19.80 3.11 21.62
CA PHE A 188 18.81 2.03 21.48
C PHE A 188 19.47 0.69 21.25
N ARG A 189 20.48 0.62 20.39
CA ARG A 189 21.26 -0.60 20.17
C ARG A 189 21.79 -1.18 21.47
N HIS A 190 22.45 -0.37 22.27
CA HIS A 190 22.98 -0.83 23.55
C HIS A 190 21.90 -1.39 24.49
N ARG A 191 20.72 -0.73 24.55
CA ARG A 191 19.59 -1.20 25.37
C ARG A 191 18.95 -2.47 24.81
N LEU A 192 18.89 -2.63 23.50
CA LEU A 192 18.33 -3.81 22.84
C LEU A 192 19.30 -5.00 22.97
N GLU A 193 20.61 -4.77 22.85
CA GLU A 193 21.64 -5.78 23.14
C GLU A 193 21.52 -6.30 24.59
N ALA A 194 21.32 -5.40 25.56
CA ALA A 194 21.08 -5.78 26.96
C ALA A 194 19.74 -6.58 27.13
N ARG A 195 18.78 -6.45 26.23
CA ARG A 195 17.54 -7.27 26.17
C ARG A 195 17.73 -8.59 25.39
N GLY A 196 18.95 -8.90 24.94
CA GLY A 196 19.27 -10.17 24.27
C GLY A 196 19.04 -10.20 22.75
N PHE A 197 19.03 -9.04 22.09
CA PHE A 197 19.02 -8.97 20.64
C PHE A 197 20.46 -8.96 20.11
N SER A 198 20.72 -9.79 19.10
CA SER A 198 22.03 -9.88 18.45
C SER A 198 22.27 -8.72 17.46
N ALA A 199 23.53 -8.48 17.13
CA ALA A 199 23.89 -7.48 16.12
C ALA A 199 23.25 -7.75 14.75
N ALA A 200 23.06 -9.01 14.37
CA ALA A 200 22.41 -9.40 13.13
C ALA A 200 20.93 -9.02 13.12
N GLU A 201 20.22 -9.19 14.24
CA GLU A 201 18.81 -8.79 14.36
C GLU A 201 18.68 -7.26 14.36
N LEU A 202 19.58 -6.57 15.05
CA LEU A 202 19.60 -5.10 15.08
C LEU A 202 19.90 -4.48 13.72
N ALA A 203 20.63 -5.17 12.84
CA ALA A 203 20.89 -4.74 11.46
C ALA A 203 19.63 -4.72 10.59
N HIS A 204 18.54 -5.37 11.02
CA HIS A 204 17.26 -5.32 10.34
C HIS A 204 16.51 -4.00 10.56
N VAL A 205 16.90 -3.20 11.55
CA VAL A 205 16.30 -1.89 11.84
C VAL A 205 17.06 -0.79 11.12
N THR A 206 16.32 -0.01 10.31
CA THR A 206 16.86 1.22 9.69
C THR A 206 16.63 2.41 10.62
N CYS A 207 17.69 3.05 11.08
CA CYS A 207 17.63 4.28 11.85
C CYS A 207 18.87 5.14 11.58
N PRO A 208 18.71 6.42 11.25
CA PRO A 208 17.46 7.14 10.97
C PRO A 208 16.80 6.71 9.64
N ILE A 209 15.47 6.87 9.54
CA ILE A 209 14.71 6.56 8.31
C ILE A 209 14.58 7.74 7.34
N GLY A 210 15.14 8.89 7.67
CA GLY A 210 15.09 10.07 6.81
C GLY A 210 16.09 10.01 5.65
N VAL A 211 15.95 10.96 4.73
CA VAL A 211 16.96 11.23 3.70
C VAL A 211 18.19 11.80 4.39
N PRO A 212 19.41 11.33 4.08
CA PRO A 212 20.66 11.86 4.66
C PRO A 212 20.87 13.34 4.37
#